data_fb0da25424a9d367883a92fbc169aec9
#
_entry.id   fb0da25424a9d367883a92fbc169aec9
#
_cell.length_a   1.000
_cell.length_b   1.000
_cell.length_c   1.000
_cell.angle_alpha   90.00
_cell.angle_beta   90.00
_cell.angle_gamma   90.00
#
_symmetry.space_group_name_H-M   'P 1'
#
loop_
_entity.id
_entity.type
_entity.pdbx_description
1 polymer ?
#
loop_
_entity_poly.entity_id
_entity_poly.type
_entity_poly.pdbx_seq_one_letter_code
_entity_poly.pdbx_strand_id
1 'polypeptide(L)'
;MIISASTDYRAAAKAKLPPFLFHYIDGGSYGEHTLRRNTDDLADIALRQRVLSDMSELSLETELFGEKMALPIALSPVGLTGMYARRGEVQAAQAAEAKGIPFTLSTVSVCPIEEVAPSIHRPIWFQLYVLKDRGFMKNVLERAKAAGVKNLVFTVDMPVPGARYRDMHSGMSGPNAAMRRVLQAMAHPSWAWDVGLLGKPHDLGNISKYRGSPTKLEDYIGWLGANFDPSISWKDLEWIRDFWDGPMIIKGILDTEDAKDAVRFGADGIVVSNHGGRQLDGVLSTVQALPAIADAVKGDLKILVDSGIRTGLDVVRMLALGADCTMLGRSFIYALAAQGRTGVENLLDLYEKEMRVAMTLTGAKSIAELSRDSLVKR
;
A
#
# COMPACT_ATOMS: atom_id res chain seq x y z
N MET A 1 -21.26 -7.96 -13.65
CA MET A 1 -20.38 -6.88 -14.19
C MET A 1 -19.20 -7.55 -14.85
N ILE A 2 -18.85 -7.17 -16.07
CA ILE A 2 -17.60 -7.60 -16.73
C ILE A 2 -16.48 -6.76 -16.15
N ILE A 3 -15.40 -7.40 -15.75
CA ILE A 3 -14.19 -6.74 -15.24
C ILE A 3 -13.15 -6.72 -16.37
N SER A 4 -12.80 -5.56 -16.85
CA SER A 4 -11.80 -5.34 -17.90
C SER A 4 -10.74 -4.32 -17.52
N ALA A 5 -10.96 -3.56 -16.44
CA ALA A 5 -10.06 -2.54 -15.92
C ALA A 5 -10.13 -2.45 -14.38
N SER A 6 -9.14 -1.84 -13.77
CA SER A 6 -9.16 -1.64 -12.30
C SER A 6 -10.32 -0.74 -11.83
N THR A 7 -10.81 0.15 -12.69
CA THR A 7 -11.99 0.99 -12.43
C THR A 7 -13.27 0.17 -12.26
N ASP A 8 -13.38 -0.97 -12.94
CA ASP A 8 -14.52 -1.88 -12.80
C ASP A 8 -14.52 -2.52 -11.40
N TYR A 9 -13.35 -2.88 -10.87
CA TYR A 9 -13.21 -3.34 -9.49
C TYR A 9 -13.64 -2.27 -8.48
N ARG A 10 -13.30 -0.98 -8.73
CA ARG A 10 -13.75 0.12 -7.88
C ARG A 10 -15.27 0.23 -7.88
N ALA A 11 -15.90 0.12 -9.05
CA ALA A 11 -17.36 0.14 -9.17
C ALA A 11 -18.01 -1.06 -8.46
N ALA A 12 -17.46 -2.27 -8.62
CA ALA A 12 -17.93 -3.49 -7.94
C ALA A 12 -17.77 -3.39 -6.42
N ALA A 13 -16.63 -2.89 -5.94
CA ALA A 13 -16.38 -2.65 -4.52
C ALA A 13 -17.38 -1.63 -3.94
N LYS A 14 -17.66 -0.54 -4.66
CA LYS A 14 -18.66 0.46 -4.26
C LYS A 14 -20.06 -0.14 -4.08
N ALA A 15 -20.44 -1.06 -4.97
CA ALA A 15 -21.75 -1.71 -4.90
C ALA A 15 -21.84 -2.74 -3.75
N LYS A 16 -20.71 -3.37 -3.37
CA LYS A 16 -20.68 -4.44 -2.36
C LYS A 16 -20.44 -3.94 -0.95
N LEU A 17 -19.59 -2.94 -0.79
CA LEU A 17 -19.18 -2.44 0.53
C LEU A 17 -20.18 -1.46 1.14
N PRO A 18 -20.42 -1.53 2.46
CA PRO A 18 -21.09 -0.44 3.16
C PRO A 18 -20.39 0.90 2.92
N PRO A 19 -21.14 2.01 2.76
CA PRO A 19 -20.57 3.33 2.45
C PRO A 19 -19.44 3.77 3.36
N PHE A 20 -19.50 3.48 4.67
CA PHE A 20 -18.44 3.86 5.60
C PHE A 20 -17.08 3.22 5.25
N LEU A 21 -17.06 1.96 4.78
CA LEU A 21 -15.85 1.28 4.36
C LEU A 21 -15.41 1.73 2.96
N PHE A 22 -16.35 1.84 2.03
CA PHE A 22 -16.01 2.31 0.68
C PHE A 22 -15.40 3.71 0.72
N HIS A 23 -16.00 4.66 1.43
CA HIS A 23 -15.48 6.02 1.53
C HIS A 23 -14.18 6.10 2.33
N TYR A 24 -13.99 5.24 3.33
CA TYR A 24 -12.73 5.15 4.06
C TYR A 24 -11.56 4.78 3.16
N ILE A 25 -11.70 3.77 2.29
CA ILE A 25 -10.60 3.36 1.40
C ILE A 25 -10.47 4.26 0.17
N ASP A 26 -11.60 4.72 -0.40
CA ASP A 26 -11.63 5.51 -1.63
C ASP A 26 -11.26 6.98 -1.39
N GLY A 27 -11.53 7.50 -0.20
CA GLY A 27 -11.34 8.91 0.14
C GLY A 27 -9.90 9.34 0.38
N GLY A 28 -9.70 10.65 0.27
CA GLY A 28 -8.49 11.38 0.62
C GLY A 28 -8.70 12.31 1.81
N SER A 29 -7.77 13.24 1.99
CA SER A 29 -7.83 14.30 3.01
C SER A 29 -8.32 15.62 2.41
N TYR A 30 -8.90 16.48 3.25
CA TYR A 30 -9.39 17.82 2.91
C TYR A 30 -10.24 17.84 1.62
N GLY A 31 -9.85 18.65 0.65
CA GLY A 31 -10.49 18.80 -0.67
C GLY A 31 -10.12 17.73 -1.69
N GLU A 32 -9.29 16.75 -1.31
CA GLU A 32 -8.86 15.63 -2.17
C GLU A 32 -8.10 16.08 -3.43
N HIS A 33 -7.41 17.22 -3.40
CA HIS A 33 -6.64 17.73 -4.53
C HIS A 33 -5.45 16.81 -4.83
N THR A 34 -4.66 16.44 -3.81
CA THR A 34 -3.53 15.53 -3.96
C THR A 34 -3.99 14.14 -4.42
N LEU A 35 -5.14 13.66 -3.92
CA LEU A 35 -5.72 12.39 -4.34
C LEU A 35 -5.98 12.37 -5.86
N ARG A 36 -6.59 13.43 -6.41
CA ARG A 36 -6.84 13.55 -7.86
C ARG A 36 -5.53 13.68 -8.63
N ARG A 37 -4.64 14.59 -8.21
CA ARG A 37 -3.34 14.79 -8.87
C ARG A 37 -2.49 13.53 -8.95
N ASN A 38 -2.56 12.63 -7.97
CA ASN A 38 -1.84 11.35 -8.03
C ASN A 38 -2.23 10.51 -9.26
N THR A 39 -3.46 10.62 -9.75
CA THR A 39 -3.91 9.92 -10.97
C THR A 39 -3.77 10.76 -12.22
N ASP A 40 -4.08 12.04 -12.14
CA ASP A 40 -4.11 12.93 -13.30
C ASP A 40 -2.69 13.23 -13.80
N ASP A 41 -1.78 13.62 -12.90
CA ASP A 41 -0.38 13.87 -13.25
C ASP A 41 0.32 12.59 -13.79
N LEU A 42 -0.08 11.40 -13.29
CA LEU A 42 0.44 10.12 -13.80
C LEU A 42 -0.10 9.81 -15.21
N ALA A 43 -1.37 10.14 -15.48
CA ALA A 43 -1.96 9.99 -16.79
C ALA A 43 -1.30 10.89 -17.85
N ASP A 44 -0.77 12.04 -17.42
CA ASP A 44 -0.07 12.99 -18.29
C ASP A 44 1.33 12.55 -18.72
N ILE A 45 1.90 11.52 -18.10
CA ILE A 45 3.22 10.99 -18.49
C ILE A 45 3.10 10.24 -19.81
N ALA A 46 3.67 10.80 -20.86
CA ALA A 46 3.67 10.22 -22.20
C ALA A 46 4.85 9.25 -22.38
N LEU A 47 4.55 8.00 -22.74
CA LEU A 47 5.58 7.01 -23.13
C LEU A 47 6.02 7.25 -24.57
N ARG A 48 7.30 7.02 -24.84
CA ARG A 48 7.90 7.12 -26.17
C ARG A 48 7.69 5.80 -26.91
N GLN A 49 6.77 5.79 -27.87
CA GLN A 49 6.51 4.59 -28.67
C GLN A 49 7.71 4.25 -29.58
N ARG A 50 8.06 2.96 -29.65
CA ARG A 50 9.03 2.38 -30.54
C ARG A 50 8.38 1.27 -31.34
N VAL A 51 8.91 1.00 -32.54
CA VAL A 51 8.42 -0.05 -33.43
C VAL A 51 9.58 -0.91 -33.95
N LEU A 52 9.26 -2.12 -34.43
CA LEU A 52 10.19 -3.08 -35.03
C LEU A 52 11.34 -3.47 -34.09
N SER A 53 11.12 -3.48 -32.80
CA SER A 53 12.00 -4.04 -31.78
C SER A 53 11.64 -5.52 -31.56
N ASP A 54 12.65 -6.39 -31.58
CA ASP A 54 12.43 -7.78 -31.20
C ASP A 54 12.16 -7.89 -29.72
N MET A 55 10.97 -8.35 -29.35
CA MET A 55 10.47 -8.45 -27.96
C MET A 55 10.21 -9.90 -27.52
N SER A 56 10.78 -10.89 -28.24
CA SER A 56 10.58 -12.32 -27.98
C SER A 56 11.01 -12.75 -26.57
N GLU A 57 12.00 -12.06 -25.99
CA GLU A 57 12.57 -12.37 -24.66
C GLU A 57 12.17 -11.35 -23.58
N LEU A 58 10.98 -10.73 -23.72
CA LEU A 58 10.51 -9.77 -22.73
C LEU A 58 10.29 -10.42 -21.36
N SER A 59 10.97 -9.91 -20.33
CA SER A 59 10.83 -10.31 -18.94
C SER A 59 10.36 -9.15 -18.05
N LEU A 60 9.44 -9.45 -17.13
CA LEU A 60 8.98 -8.53 -16.08
C LEU A 60 9.63 -8.84 -14.73
N GLU A 61 10.45 -9.89 -14.67
CA GLU A 61 11.12 -10.29 -13.44
C GLU A 61 12.09 -9.22 -12.95
N THR A 62 12.18 -9.09 -11.64
CA THR A 62 13.11 -8.19 -10.96
C THR A 62 13.55 -8.78 -9.63
N GLU A 63 14.51 -8.12 -8.98
CA GLU A 63 14.96 -8.46 -7.63
C GLU A 63 14.93 -7.22 -6.73
N LEU A 64 14.44 -7.39 -5.51
CA LEU A 64 14.39 -6.33 -4.52
C LEU A 64 14.75 -6.89 -3.14
N PHE A 65 15.73 -6.28 -2.46
CA PHE A 65 16.22 -6.71 -1.14
C PHE A 65 16.60 -8.21 -1.08
N GLY A 66 17.21 -8.74 -2.15
CA GLY A 66 17.56 -10.15 -2.26
C GLY A 66 16.39 -11.11 -2.51
N GLU A 67 15.19 -10.58 -2.76
CA GLU A 67 14.02 -11.37 -3.11
C GLU A 67 13.70 -11.28 -4.61
N LYS A 68 13.59 -12.43 -5.28
CA LYS A 68 13.09 -12.50 -6.66
C LYS A 68 11.60 -12.20 -6.70
N MET A 69 11.20 -11.38 -7.67
CA MET A 69 9.83 -10.97 -7.89
C MET A 69 9.44 -11.20 -9.35
N ALA A 70 8.26 -11.78 -9.58
CA ALA A 70 7.74 -11.99 -10.94
C ALA A 70 7.35 -10.67 -11.62
N LEU A 71 6.97 -9.67 -10.83
CA LEU A 71 6.59 -8.32 -11.27
C LEU A 71 7.23 -7.28 -10.34
N PRO A 72 7.59 -6.09 -10.82
CA PRO A 72 8.07 -4.98 -10.00
C PRO A 72 6.93 -4.30 -9.22
N ILE A 73 6.16 -5.11 -8.51
CA ILE A 73 4.96 -4.72 -7.79
C ILE A 73 4.98 -5.37 -6.40
N ALA A 74 4.60 -4.61 -5.37
CA ALA A 74 4.29 -5.13 -4.05
C ALA A 74 2.89 -4.66 -3.59
N LEU A 75 2.20 -5.42 -2.74
CA LEU A 75 0.96 -4.95 -2.13
C LEU A 75 1.28 -4.07 -0.92
N SER A 76 0.79 -2.82 -0.97
CA SER A 76 0.99 -1.81 0.08
C SER A 76 0.36 -2.22 1.41
N PRO A 77 0.87 -1.72 2.53
CA PRO A 77 0.19 -1.88 3.81
C PRO A 77 -1.12 -1.09 3.81
N VAL A 78 -2.23 -1.79 4.02
CA VAL A 78 -3.55 -1.17 4.17
C VAL A 78 -4.18 -1.64 5.47
N GLY A 79 -4.58 -0.69 6.31
CA GLY A 79 -5.27 -0.99 7.56
C GLY A 79 -6.67 -1.55 7.32
N LEU A 80 -7.14 -2.36 8.27
CA LEU A 80 -8.50 -2.92 8.24
C LEU A 80 -8.83 -3.76 6.98
N THR A 81 -7.85 -4.38 6.34
CA THR A 81 -8.06 -5.13 5.09
C THR A 81 -9.08 -6.27 5.28
N GLY A 82 -9.14 -6.90 6.46
CA GLY A 82 -10.15 -7.90 6.82
C GLY A 82 -11.59 -7.38 6.88
N MET A 83 -11.81 -6.08 6.82
CA MET A 83 -13.16 -5.50 6.72
C MET A 83 -13.67 -5.41 5.27
N TYR A 84 -12.81 -5.57 4.27
CA TYR A 84 -13.20 -5.53 2.84
C TYR A 84 -13.53 -6.91 2.29
N ALA A 85 -12.90 -7.94 2.82
CA ALA A 85 -13.21 -9.34 2.56
C ALA A 85 -12.95 -10.14 3.84
N ARG A 86 -13.63 -11.29 3.99
CA ARG A 86 -13.41 -12.19 5.13
C ARG A 86 -11.94 -12.58 5.25
N ARG A 87 -11.30 -12.23 6.38
CA ARG A 87 -9.86 -12.42 6.60
C ARG A 87 -9.01 -11.90 5.44
N GLY A 88 -9.28 -10.66 5.01
CA GLY A 88 -8.79 -10.07 3.77
C GLY A 88 -7.27 -10.01 3.66
N GLU A 89 -6.55 -9.82 4.76
CA GLU A 89 -5.07 -9.82 4.79
C GLU A 89 -4.52 -11.20 4.38
N VAL A 90 -5.13 -12.29 4.86
CA VAL A 90 -4.76 -13.67 4.47
C VAL A 90 -4.99 -13.89 2.98
N GLN A 91 -6.17 -13.49 2.48
CA GLN A 91 -6.50 -13.62 1.07
C GLN A 91 -5.56 -12.82 0.16
N ALA A 92 -5.22 -11.59 0.57
CA ALA A 92 -4.30 -10.73 -0.18
C ALA A 92 -2.86 -11.29 -0.18
N ALA A 93 -2.39 -11.80 0.96
CA ALA A 93 -1.09 -12.44 1.07
C ALA A 93 -0.98 -13.68 0.16
N GLN A 94 -2.01 -14.54 0.16
CA GLN A 94 -2.08 -15.73 -0.71
C GLN A 94 -2.13 -15.36 -2.20
N ALA A 95 -2.85 -14.30 -2.56
CA ALA A 95 -2.88 -13.81 -3.94
C ALA A 95 -1.52 -13.25 -4.38
N ALA A 96 -0.84 -12.49 -3.50
CA ALA A 96 0.50 -11.98 -3.75
C ALA A 96 1.51 -13.11 -3.95
N GLU A 97 1.50 -14.13 -3.07
CA GLU A 97 2.36 -15.31 -3.21
C GLU A 97 2.11 -16.04 -4.53
N ALA A 98 0.85 -16.28 -4.90
CA ALA A 98 0.49 -16.95 -6.15
C ALA A 98 1.00 -16.20 -7.39
N LYS A 99 1.19 -14.88 -7.28
CA LYS A 99 1.74 -14.01 -8.35
C LYS A 99 3.21 -13.68 -8.17
N GLY A 100 3.90 -14.29 -7.22
CA GLY A 100 5.34 -14.12 -7.01
C GLY A 100 5.73 -12.69 -6.59
N ILE A 101 4.87 -11.95 -5.89
CA ILE A 101 5.13 -10.60 -5.41
C ILE A 101 5.00 -10.49 -3.89
N PRO A 102 5.61 -9.48 -3.25
CA PRO A 102 5.50 -9.27 -1.79
C PRO A 102 4.13 -8.75 -1.37
N PHE A 103 3.70 -9.16 -0.17
CA PHE A 103 2.59 -8.57 0.57
C PHE A 103 3.10 -7.87 1.83
N THR A 104 2.64 -6.64 2.09
CA THR A 104 2.98 -5.88 3.29
C THR A 104 1.82 -5.85 4.27
N LEU A 105 1.98 -6.46 5.45
CA LEU A 105 0.98 -6.42 6.50
C LEU A 105 1.05 -5.11 7.28
N SER A 106 -0.09 -4.47 7.50
CA SER A 106 -0.18 -3.23 8.28
C SER A 106 -0.15 -3.48 9.80
N THR A 107 0.43 -2.56 10.57
CA THR A 107 0.30 -2.51 12.04
C THR A 107 -1.17 -2.65 12.49
N VAL A 108 -2.07 -2.00 11.76
CA VAL A 108 -3.51 -1.90 12.07
C VAL A 108 -4.36 -2.83 11.21
N SER A 109 -3.84 -4.02 10.93
CA SER A 109 -4.56 -5.09 10.25
C SER A 109 -5.60 -5.74 11.17
N VAL A 110 -6.65 -6.32 10.58
CA VAL A 110 -7.63 -7.16 11.30
C VAL A 110 -7.00 -8.51 11.65
N CYS A 111 -6.32 -9.14 10.70
CA CYS A 111 -5.59 -10.38 10.96
C CYS A 111 -4.23 -10.07 11.58
N PRO A 112 -3.86 -10.70 12.71
CA PRO A 112 -2.52 -10.54 13.31
C PRO A 112 -1.43 -11.22 12.47
N ILE A 113 -0.18 -10.88 12.75
CA ILE A 113 1.00 -11.47 12.08
C ILE A 113 0.95 -13.01 12.12
N GLU A 114 0.59 -13.59 13.28
CA GLU A 114 0.55 -15.03 13.53
C GLU A 114 -0.55 -15.77 12.76
N GLU A 115 -1.46 -15.05 12.16
CA GLU A 115 -2.47 -15.63 11.26
C GLU A 115 -2.05 -15.50 9.80
N VAL A 116 -1.47 -14.36 9.43
CA VAL A 116 -1.12 -14.08 8.04
C VAL A 116 0.16 -14.78 7.62
N ALA A 117 1.23 -14.68 8.42
CA ALA A 117 2.53 -15.25 8.05
C ALA A 117 2.49 -16.76 7.78
N PRO A 118 1.85 -17.62 8.60
CA PRO A 118 1.80 -19.07 8.33
C PRO A 118 0.82 -19.45 7.20
N SER A 119 0.04 -18.51 6.65
CA SER A 119 -0.90 -18.78 5.55
C SER A 119 -0.24 -18.84 4.18
N ILE A 120 1.03 -18.49 4.09
CA ILE A 120 1.87 -18.48 2.88
C ILE A 120 3.28 -18.97 3.21
N HIS A 121 4.05 -19.33 2.18
CA HIS A 121 5.45 -19.78 2.32
C HIS A 121 6.44 -18.60 2.16
N ARG A 122 6.09 -17.61 1.33
CA ARG A 122 6.91 -16.41 1.13
C ARG A 122 6.86 -15.53 2.37
N PRO A 123 8.01 -15.05 2.91
CA PRO A 123 8.00 -14.09 4.01
C PRO A 123 7.17 -12.85 3.68
N ILE A 124 6.26 -12.44 4.58
CA ILE A 124 5.56 -11.17 4.45
C ILE A 124 6.50 -10.02 4.81
N TRP A 125 6.21 -8.83 4.27
CA TRP A 125 6.76 -7.58 4.80
C TRP A 125 5.84 -7.07 5.91
N PHE A 126 6.39 -6.34 6.86
CA PHE A 126 5.60 -5.77 7.95
C PHE A 126 5.75 -4.26 7.99
N GLN A 127 4.62 -3.55 8.11
CA GLN A 127 4.62 -2.10 8.24
C GLN A 127 4.40 -1.68 9.69
N LEU A 128 5.27 -0.78 10.19
CA LEU A 128 5.19 -0.17 11.51
C LEU A 128 4.98 1.34 11.40
N TYR A 129 4.09 1.88 12.23
CA TYR A 129 3.94 3.32 12.43
C TYR A 129 4.84 3.83 13.54
N VAL A 130 5.06 5.16 13.52
CA VAL A 130 5.66 5.89 14.64
C VAL A 130 4.62 6.05 15.74
N LEU A 131 4.83 5.39 16.88
CA LEU A 131 3.87 5.35 17.97
C LEU A 131 4.53 5.73 19.30
N LYS A 132 3.78 6.40 20.19
CA LYS A 132 4.22 6.73 21.54
C LYS A 132 4.48 5.50 22.39
N ASP A 133 3.66 4.45 22.22
CA ASP A 133 3.82 3.18 22.93
C ASP A 133 5.01 2.38 22.36
N ARG A 134 6.20 2.65 22.87
CA ARG A 134 7.45 1.97 22.50
C ARG A 134 7.43 0.48 22.92
N GLY A 135 6.69 0.15 23.99
CA GLY A 135 6.49 -1.23 24.43
C GLY A 135 5.73 -2.04 23.39
N PHE A 136 4.65 -1.47 22.84
CA PHE A 136 3.93 -2.08 21.72
C PHE A 136 4.83 -2.22 20.47
N MET A 137 5.56 -1.16 20.11
CA MET A 137 6.44 -1.21 18.94
C MET A 137 7.47 -2.34 19.07
N LYS A 138 8.13 -2.47 20.23
CA LYS A 138 9.09 -3.55 20.49
C LYS A 138 8.42 -4.93 20.43
N ASN A 139 7.29 -5.10 21.10
CA ASN A 139 6.56 -6.36 21.09
C ASN A 139 6.15 -6.80 19.67
N VAL A 140 5.61 -5.89 18.86
CA VAL A 140 5.18 -6.26 17.51
C VAL A 140 6.36 -6.56 16.59
N LEU A 141 7.52 -5.90 16.78
CA LEU A 141 8.75 -6.21 16.05
C LEU A 141 9.33 -7.56 16.44
N GLU A 142 9.31 -7.92 17.75
CA GLU A 142 9.70 -9.26 18.23
C GLU A 142 8.83 -10.36 17.59
N ARG A 143 7.52 -10.14 17.55
CA ARG A 143 6.56 -11.06 16.92
C ARG A 143 6.77 -11.15 15.41
N ALA A 144 7.07 -10.04 14.75
CA ALA A 144 7.39 -10.01 13.32
C ALA A 144 8.66 -10.84 13.02
N LYS A 145 9.72 -10.68 13.79
CA LYS A 145 10.93 -11.50 13.68
C LYS A 145 10.62 -12.99 13.90
N ALA A 146 9.89 -13.33 14.95
CA ALA A 146 9.49 -14.69 15.25
C ALA A 146 8.64 -15.35 14.14
N ALA A 147 7.87 -14.55 13.41
CA ALA A 147 7.08 -14.99 12.26
C ALA A 147 7.87 -15.04 10.93
N GLY A 148 9.18 -14.76 10.94
CA GLY A 148 10.03 -14.80 9.76
C GLY A 148 9.90 -13.61 8.82
N VAL A 149 9.36 -12.49 9.28
CA VAL A 149 9.33 -11.23 8.51
C VAL A 149 10.76 -10.77 8.24
N LYS A 150 11.08 -10.47 6.98
CA LYS A 150 12.42 -10.00 6.59
C LYS A 150 12.48 -8.49 6.44
N ASN A 151 11.51 -7.88 5.80
CA ASN A 151 11.52 -6.47 5.42
C ASN A 151 10.58 -5.66 6.31
N LEU A 152 11.10 -4.61 6.94
CA LEU A 152 10.35 -3.64 7.74
C LEU A 152 10.05 -2.40 6.90
N VAL A 153 8.76 -2.07 6.76
CA VAL A 153 8.30 -0.82 6.12
C VAL A 153 7.90 0.16 7.23
N PHE A 154 8.77 1.12 7.51
CA PHE A 154 8.56 2.08 8.58
C PHE A 154 7.90 3.35 8.04
N THR A 155 6.66 3.63 8.48
CA THR A 155 5.83 4.72 7.95
C THR A 155 5.97 5.98 8.79
N VAL A 156 6.45 7.07 8.19
CA VAL A 156 6.81 8.32 8.88
C VAL A 156 5.89 9.51 8.56
N ASP A 157 5.03 9.39 7.55
CA ASP A 157 4.13 10.46 7.10
C ASP A 157 2.81 10.56 7.90
N MET A 158 2.72 9.85 9.04
CA MET A 158 1.55 9.87 9.92
C MET A 158 1.90 10.22 11.38
N PRO A 159 2.53 11.35 11.65
CA PRO A 159 2.73 11.81 13.02
C PRO A 159 1.42 12.24 13.70
N VAL A 160 0.43 12.60 12.89
CA VAL A 160 -0.95 12.95 13.29
C VAL A 160 -1.95 12.42 12.25
N PRO A 161 -3.22 12.18 12.62
CA PRO A 161 -4.25 11.78 11.65
C PRO A 161 -4.53 12.88 10.63
N GLY A 162 -4.64 12.54 9.34
CA GLY A 162 -5.09 13.45 8.30
C GLY A 162 -6.57 13.83 8.45
N ALA A 163 -6.96 15.03 8.00
CA ALA A 163 -8.33 15.52 8.04
C ALA A 163 -9.16 14.90 6.90
N ARG A 164 -9.86 13.79 7.18
CA ARG A 164 -10.64 13.01 6.20
C ARG A 164 -12.12 13.29 6.35
N TYR A 165 -12.64 14.28 5.62
CA TYR A 165 -14.04 14.70 5.72
C TYR A 165 -15.02 13.58 5.34
N ARG A 166 -14.66 12.76 4.34
CA ARG A 166 -15.50 11.63 3.92
C ARG A 166 -15.69 10.57 5.01
N ASP A 167 -14.74 10.40 5.93
CA ASP A 167 -14.88 9.45 7.04
C ASP A 167 -16.01 9.87 7.98
N MET A 168 -16.14 11.16 8.29
CA MET A 168 -17.28 11.68 9.07
C MET A 168 -18.59 11.61 8.27
N HIS A 169 -18.59 12.05 7.03
CA HIS A 169 -19.79 12.07 6.19
C HIS A 169 -20.36 10.68 5.95
N SER A 170 -19.50 9.66 5.81
CA SER A 170 -19.93 8.29 5.57
C SER A 170 -20.32 7.52 6.82
N GLY A 171 -19.95 7.98 8.02
CA GLY A 171 -20.21 7.30 9.30
C GLY A 171 -19.09 6.35 9.73
N MET A 172 -17.90 6.45 9.15
CA MET A 172 -16.72 5.78 9.70
C MET A 172 -16.40 6.33 11.10
N SER A 173 -16.52 7.64 11.27
CA SER A 173 -16.37 8.37 12.53
C SER A 173 -17.48 9.40 12.72
N GLY A 174 -17.46 10.12 13.85
CA GLY A 174 -18.36 11.23 14.13
C GLY A 174 -19.66 10.83 14.84
N PRO A 175 -20.64 11.76 14.97
CA PRO A 175 -21.88 11.54 15.72
C PRO A 175 -22.69 10.37 15.16
N ASN A 176 -23.20 9.54 16.06
CA ASN A 176 -24.04 8.36 15.76
C ASN A 176 -23.37 7.37 14.77
N ALA A 177 -22.04 7.36 14.67
CA ALA A 177 -21.32 6.51 13.73
C ALA A 177 -21.67 5.02 13.88
N ALA A 178 -21.76 4.50 15.11
CA ALA A 178 -22.09 3.11 15.37
C ALA A 178 -23.47 2.73 14.79
N MET A 179 -24.51 3.56 15.06
CA MET A 179 -25.85 3.33 14.52
C MET A 179 -25.87 3.41 12.99
N ARG A 180 -25.19 4.41 12.41
CA ARG A 180 -25.10 4.55 10.96
C ARG A 180 -24.44 3.34 10.29
N ARG A 181 -23.37 2.80 10.89
CA ARG A 181 -22.70 1.58 10.39
C ARG A 181 -23.61 0.36 10.45
N VAL A 182 -24.40 0.20 11.52
CA VAL A 182 -25.38 -0.90 11.62
C VAL A 182 -26.42 -0.81 10.50
N LEU A 183 -27.03 0.37 10.28
CA LEU A 183 -28.00 0.56 9.20
C LEU A 183 -27.39 0.29 7.81
N GLN A 184 -26.15 0.74 7.58
CA GLN A 184 -25.45 0.49 6.33
C GLN A 184 -25.13 -1.01 6.15
N ALA A 185 -24.74 -1.72 7.21
CA ALA A 185 -24.51 -3.16 7.17
C ALA A 185 -25.81 -3.94 6.82
N MET A 186 -26.96 -3.54 7.37
CA MET A 186 -28.26 -4.14 7.04
C MET A 186 -28.63 -3.92 5.55
N ALA A 187 -28.26 -2.78 4.98
CA ALA A 187 -28.45 -2.49 3.56
C ALA A 187 -27.48 -3.24 2.62
N HIS A 188 -26.44 -3.91 3.17
CA HIS A 188 -25.44 -4.68 2.43
C HIS A 188 -25.36 -6.13 2.95
N PRO A 189 -26.43 -6.94 2.80
CA PRO A 189 -26.55 -8.24 3.45
C PRO A 189 -25.46 -9.25 3.09
N SER A 190 -24.95 -9.22 1.86
CA SER A 190 -23.84 -10.08 1.46
C SER A 190 -22.56 -9.78 2.22
N TRP A 191 -22.24 -8.50 2.39
CA TRP A 191 -21.10 -8.07 3.20
C TRP A 191 -21.34 -8.37 4.68
N ALA A 192 -22.54 -8.08 5.19
CA ALA A 192 -22.89 -8.31 6.59
C ALA A 192 -22.78 -9.79 6.98
N TRP A 193 -23.16 -10.70 6.09
CA TRP A 193 -23.04 -12.14 6.29
C TRP A 193 -21.58 -12.60 6.19
N ASP A 194 -20.92 -12.38 5.03
CA ASP A 194 -19.60 -12.95 4.76
C ASP A 194 -18.50 -12.30 5.61
N VAL A 195 -18.47 -10.98 5.66
CA VAL A 195 -17.47 -10.23 6.43
C VAL A 195 -17.95 -9.95 7.85
N GLY A 196 -19.14 -9.37 7.98
CA GLY A 196 -19.66 -8.93 9.27
C GLY A 196 -19.87 -10.05 10.29
N LEU A 197 -20.35 -11.22 9.87
CA LEU A 197 -20.59 -12.35 10.76
C LEU A 197 -19.49 -13.40 10.69
N LEU A 198 -19.20 -13.93 9.49
CA LEU A 198 -18.25 -15.02 9.30
C LEU A 198 -16.76 -14.55 9.29
N GLY A 199 -16.51 -13.27 9.13
CA GLY A 199 -15.16 -12.68 9.14
C GLY A 199 -14.61 -12.33 10.53
N LYS A 200 -15.38 -12.56 11.59
CA LYS A 200 -14.94 -12.27 12.98
C LYS A 200 -13.71 -13.11 13.36
N PRO A 201 -12.87 -12.61 14.31
CA PRO A 201 -13.01 -11.32 15.00
C PRO A 201 -12.60 -10.14 14.09
N HIS A 202 -13.21 -8.95 14.35
CA HIS A 202 -12.88 -7.67 13.69
C HIS A 202 -11.97 -6.83 14.58
N ASP A 203 -11.03 -7.48 15.23
CA ASP A 203 -10.04 -6.85 16.08
C ASP A 203 -8.99 -6.12 15.25
N LEU A 204 -8.28 -5.18 15.88
CA LEU A 204 -6.94 -4.81 15.45
C LEU A 204 -5.98 -5.89 15.91
N GLY A 205 -5.80 -6.94 15.10
CA GLY A 205 -5.23 -8.20 15.51
C GLY A 205 -3.87 -8.10 16.23
N ASN A 206 -2.98 -7.22 15.73
CA ASN A 206 -1.68 -7.00 16.35
C ASN A 206 -1.78 -6.30 17.70
N ILE A 207 -2.73 -5.35 17.84
CA ILE A 207 -2.93 -4.57 19.07
C ILE A 207 -3.65 -5.40 20.13
N SER A 208 -4.70 -6.13 19.74
CA SER A 208 -5.44 -7.03 20.63
C SER A 208 -4.52 -8.08 21.27
N LYS A 209 -3.60 -8.64 20.49
CA LYS A 209 -2.58 -9.58 20.97
C LYS A 209 -1.68 -8.97 22.06
N TYR A 210 -1.22 -7.74 21.85
CA TYR A 210 -0.40 -7.03 22.83
C TYR A 210 -1.18 -6.69 24.10
N ARG A 211 -2.42 -6.18 23.94
CA ARG A 211 -3.26 -5.78 25.07
C ARG A 211 -3.86 -6.98 25.85
N GLY A 212 -3.86 -8.17 25.27
CA GLY A 212 -4.51 -9.36 25.84
C GLY A 212 -6.04 -9.25 25.91
N SER A 213 -6.65 -8.33 25.15
CA SER A 213 -8.10 -8.10 25.14
C SER A 213 -8.59 -7.67 23.76
N PRO A 214 -9.80 -8.09 23.34
CA PRO A 214 -10.38 -7.68 22.07
C PRO A 214 -10.49 -6.16 21.95
N THR A 215 -10.32 -5.67 20.73
CA THR A 215 -10.53 -4.26 20.36
C THR A 215 -11.80 -4.12 19.52
N LYS A 216 -12.35 -2.90 19.43
CA LYS A 216 -13.49 -2.58 18.58
C LYS A 216 -13.07 -1.54 17.54
N LEU A 217 -13.89 -1.31 16.51
CA LEU A 217 -13.63 -0.28 15.50
C LEU A 217 -13.53 1.13 16.09
N GLU A 218 -14.29 1.41 17.15
CA GLU A 218 -14.20 2.67 17.92
C GLU A 218 -12.81 2.82 18.56
N ASP A 219 -12.26 1.73 19.08
CA ASP A 219 -10.93 1.70 19.69
C ASP A 219 -9.84 2.01 18.65
N TYR A 220 -10.04 1.62 17.36
CA TYR A 220 -9.12 1.91 16.28
C TYR A 220 -8.87 3.41 16.12
N ILE A 221 -9.93 4.21 16.00
CA ILE A 221 -9.83 5.66 15.77
C ILE A 221 -9.23 6.33 17.02
N GLY A 222 -9.72 5.94 18.21
CA GLY A 222 -9.22 6.48 19.48
C GLY A 222 -7.76 6.09 19.75
N TRP A 223 -7.41 4.83 19.52
CA TRP A 223 -6.06 4.33 19.77
C TRP A 223 -5.03 4.98 18.83
N LEU A 224 -5.33 5.07 17.54
CA LEU A 224 -4.45 5.75 16.58
C LEU A 224 -4.25 7.22 16.95
N GLY A 225 -5.33 7.95 17.21
CA GLY A 225 -5.25 9.37 17.58
C GLY A 225 -4.45 9.62 18.85
N ALA A 226 -4.51 8.72 19.84
CA ALA A 226 -3.78 8.83 21.09
C ALA A 226 -2.30 8.41 20.97
N ASN A 227 -1.99 7.49 20.05
CA ASN A 227 -0.66 6.85 19.99
C ASN A 227 0.26 7.37 18.87
N PHE A 228 -0.21 8.11 17.89
CA PHE A 228 0.70 8.76 16.95
C PHE A 228 1.62 9.72 17.69
N ASP A 229 2.89 9.72 17.29
CA ASP A 229 3.96 10.51 17.95
C ASP A 229 4.45 11.63 17.04
N PRO A 230 3.99 12.89 17.26
CA PRO A 230 4.45 14.03 16.48
C PRO A 230 5.84 14.54 16.90
N SER A 231 6.42 13.98 17.95
CA SER A 231 7.72 14.44 18.48
C SER A 231 8.92 13.66 17.92
N ILE A 232 8.68 12.62 17.10
CA ILE A 232 9.75 11.76 16.62
C ILE A 232 10.62 12.45 15.57
N SER A 233 11.92 12.17 15.63
CA SER A 233 12.93 12.61 14.67
C SER A 233 13.74 11.43 14.14
N TRP A 234 14.62 11.64 13.17
CA TRP A 234 15.52 10.60 12.66
C TRP A 234 16.33 9.92 13.77
N LYS A 235 16.80 10.68 14.75
CA LYS A 235 17.54 10.16 15.91
C LYS A 235 16.72 9.16 16.72
N ASP A 236 15.41 9.38 16.82
CA ASP A 236 14.52 8.49 17.57
C ASP A 236 14.31 7.16 16.87
N LEU A 237 14.72 7.03 15.59
CA LEU A 237 14.62 5.78 14.82
C LEU A 237 15.84 4.86 15.01
N GLU A 238 16.96 5.35 15.54
CA GLU A 238 18.20 4.60 15.68
C GLU A 238 17.97 3.26 16.42
N TRP A 239 17.20 3.28 17.52
CA TRP A 239 16.90 2.06 18.26
C TRP A 239 16.13 1.01 17.46
N ILE A 240 15.32 1.44 16.47
CA ILE A 240 14.59 0.52 15.58
C ILE A 240 15.58 -0.11 14.61
N ARG A 241 16.49 0.69 14.05
CA ARG A 241 17.55 0.17 13.17
C ARG A 241 18.47 -0.82 13.92
N ASP A 242 18.84 -0.51 15.15
CA ASP A 242 19.65 -1.38 16.00
C ASP A 242 18.93 -2.69 16.33
N PHE A 243 17.61 -2.62 16.47
CA PHE A 243 16.79 -3.78 16.77
C PHE A 243 16.49 -4.64 15.54
N TRP A 244 16.34 -4.04 14.34
CA TRP A 244 15.92 -4.72 13.12
C TRP A 244 17.11 -5.08 12.23
N ASP A 245 17.42 -6.36 12.11
CA ASP A 245 18.59 -6.85 11.36
C ASP A 245 18.36 -6.94 9.83
N GLY A 246 17.11 -6.95 9.39
CA GLY A 246 16.72 -7.04 7.97
C GLY A 246 16.67 -5.70 7.27
N PRO A 247 16.29 -5.69 5.97
CA PRO A 247 16.06 -4.47 5.23
C PRO A 247 14.99 -3.58 5.89
N MET A 248 15.29 -2.27 5.96
CA MET A 248 14.40 -1.24 6.50
C MET A 248 14.07 -0.21 5.44
N ILE A 249 12.79 -0.06 5.17
CA ILE A 249 12.24 0.79 4.10
C ILE A 249 11.47 1.93 4.75
N ILE A 250 11.88 3.18 4.53
CA ILE A 250 11.21 4.36 5.09
C ILE A 250 10.11 4.81 4.14
N LYS A 251 8.85 4.74 4.61
CA LYS A 251 7.67 5.06 3.79
C LYS A 251 7.09 6.42 4.16
N GLY A 252 6.75 7.22 3.13
CA GLY A 252 6.16 8.56 3.29
C GLY A 252 7.10 9.69 2.91
N ILE A 253 8.15 9.36 2.17
CA ILE A 253 9.13 10.33 1.67
C ILE A 253 8.56 11.03 0.44
N LEU A 254 8.55 12.37 0.45
CA LEU A 254 8.06 13.18 -0.67
C LEU A 254 9.00 14.35 -1.00
N ASP A 255 10.06 14.52 -0.21
CA ASP A 255 11.07 15.56 -0.37
C ASP A 255 12.46 14.94 -0.59
N THR A 256 13.30 15.62 -1.38
CA THR A 256 14.65 15.17 -1.72
C THR A 256 15.59 15.18 -0.50
N GLU A 257 15.45 16.14 0.41
CA GLU A 257 16.28 16.19 1.62
C GLU A 257 15.93 15.07 2.58
N ASP A 258 14.65 14.74 2.76
CA ASP A 258 14.20 13.58 3.54
C ASP A 258 14.71 12.25 2.92
N ALA A 259 14.79 12.16 1.59
CA ALA A 259 15.38 11.00 0.93
C ALA A 259 16.89 10.87 1.20
N LYS A 260 17.64 11.98 1.20
CA LYS A 260 19.06 12.01 1.60
C LYS A 260 19.23 11.69 3.09
N ASP A 261 18.30 12.14 3.95
CA ASP A 261 18.30 11.78 5.37
C ASP A 261 18.09 10.29 5.56
N ALA A 262 17.23 9.63 4.75
CA ALA A 262 17.05 8.20 4.78
C ALA A 262 18.35 7.45 4.40
N VAL A 263 19.12 7.96 3.44
CA VAL A 263 20.45 7.42 3.10
C VAL A 263 21.41 7.59 4.28
N ARG A 264 21.48 8.80 4.89
CA ARG A 264 22.34 9.06 6.06
C ARG A 264 21.98 8.20 7.26
N PHE A 265 20.71 7.91 7.44
CA PHE A 265 20.20 7.02 8.48
C PHE A 265 20.57 5.53 8.25
N GLY A 266 20.95 5.16 7.02
CA GLY A 266 21.25 3.76 6.67
C GLY A 266 20.00 2.93 6.37
N ALA A 267 18.97 3.54 5.79
CA ALA A 267 17.85 2.81 5.23
C ALA A 267 18.26 2.02 3.99
N ASP A 268 17.66 0.85 3.80
CA ASP A 268 17.89 0.02 2.60
C ASP A 268 16.99 0.46 1.42
N GLY A 269 15.91 1.17 1.73
CA GLY A 269 14.99 1.70 0.72
C GLY A 269 14.07 2.79 1.26
N ILE A 270 13.42 3.47 0.31
CA ILE A 270 12.32 4.41 0.60
C ILE A 270 11.09 4.08 -0.21
N VAL A 271 9.92 4.49 0.29
CA VAL A 271 8.70 4.58 -0.53
C VAL A 271 8.38 6.05 -0.74
N VAL A 272 8.51 6.52 -1.98
CA VAL A 272 8.03 7.85 -2.39
C VAL A 272 6.51 7.82 -2.32
N SER A 273 5.94 8.57 -1.37
CA SER A 273 4.53 8.43 -0.98
C SER A 273 3.98 9.71 -0.37
N ASN A 274 2.77 10.07 -0.76
CA ASN A 274 1.93 11.04 -0.05
C ASN A 274 0.75 10.36 0.66
N HIS A 275 0.93 9.08 1.04
CA HIS A 275 -0.09 8.24 1.68
C HIS A 275 -1.38 8.12 0.86
N GLY A 276 -1.27 8.19 -0.48
CA GLY A 276 -2.42 8.16 -1.37
C GLY A 276 -3.31 9.40 -1.29
N GLY A 277 -2.76 10.57 -0.94
CA GLY A 277 -3.51 11.81 -0.74
C GLY A 277 -4.41 11.78 0.51
N ARG A 278 -4.00 11.05 1.57
CA ARG A 278 -4.79 10.84 2.80
C ARG A 278 -4.25 11.60 4.00
N GLN A 279 -3.13 12.30 3.87
CA GLN A 279 -2.48 13.07 4.93
C GLN A 279 -2.54 14.57 4.61
N LEU A 280 -1.49 15.19 4.14
CA LEU A 280 -1.50 16.60 3.76
C LEU A 280 -2.05 16.75 2.34
N ASP A 281 -3.10 17.54 2.16
CA ASP A 281 -3.61 17.91 0.84
C ASP A 281 -2.86 19.12 0.29
N GLY A 282 -2.72 19.22 -1.02
CA GLY A 282 -1.99 20.30 -1.68
C GLY A 282 -0.48 20.05 -1.84
N VAL A 283 0.03 18.87 -1.47
CA VAL A 283 1.41 18.46 -1.76
C VAL A 283 1.58 17.97 -3.19
N LEU A 284 2.82 17.75 -3.62
CA LEU A 284 3.13 17.15 -4.92
C LEU A 284 2.50 15.77 -5.04
N SER A 285 2.10 15.38 -6.25
CA SER A 285 1.88 13.98 -6.56
C SER A 285 3.21 13.22 -6.54
N THR A 286 3.15 11.91 -6.30
CA THR A 286 4.37 11.09 -6.28
C THR A 286 5.07 11.03 -7.63
N VAL A 287 4.31 11.16 -8.71
CA VAL A 287 4.86 11.30 -10.08
C VAL A 287 5.74 12.54 -10.24
N GLN A 288 5.35 13.65 -9.61
CA GLN A 288 6.11 14.89 -9.67
C GLN A 288 7.34 14.87 -8.76
N ALA A 289 7.23 14.24 -7.58
CA ALA A 289 8.33 14.16 -6.62
C ALA A 289 9.41 13.13 -7.01
N LEU A 290 9.00 12.00 -7.58
CA LEU A 290 9.87 10.85 -7.87
C LEU A 290 11.12 11.17 -8.68
N PRO A 291 11.08 11.96 -9.79
CA PRO A 291 12.28 12.21 -10.59
C PRO A 291 13.43 12.88 -9.82
N ALA A 292 13.12 13.92 -9.05
CA ALA A 292 14.13 14.64 -8.27
C ALA A 292 14.70 13.77 -7.13
N ILE A 293 13.85 12.98 -6.48
CA ILE A 293 14.27 12.02 -5.45
C ILE A 293 15.16 10.95 -6.07
N ALA A 294 14.77 10.39 -7.21
CA ALA A 294 15.58 9.38 -7.90
C ALA A 294 16.96 9.95 -8.31
N ASP A 295 17.03 11.17 -8.81
CA ASP A 295 18.30 11.80 -9.15
C ASP A 295 19.23 11.99 -7.93
N ALA A 296 18.64 12.18 -6.75
CA ALA A 296 19.41 12.44 -5.54
C ALA A 296 19.94 11.19 -4.84
N VAL A 297 19.24 10.04 -4.94
CA VAL A 297 19.54 8.87 -4.09
C VAL A 297 19.54 7.52 -4.82
N LYS A 298 19.31 7.48 -6.14
CA LYS A 298 19.34 6.22 -6.89
C LYS A 298 20.76 5.66 -6.91
N GLY A 299 20.87 4.41 -6.46
CA GLY A 299 22.17 3.73 -6.30
C GLY A 299 22.60 3.62 -4.84
N ASP A 300 22.16 4.52 -3.97
CA ASP A 300 22.45 4.48 -2.54
C ASP A 300 21.41 3.61 -1.78
N LEU A 301 20.16 3.60 -2.25
CA LEU A 301 19.08 2.79 -1.71
C LEU A 301 18.07 2.41 -2.79
N LYS A 302 17.14 1.49 -2.47
CA LYS A 302 16.05 1.11 -3.37
C LYS A 302 14.89 2.11 -3.27
N ILE A 303 14.33 2.47 -4.42
CA ILE A 303 13.24 3.45 -4.52
C ILE A 303 11.96 2.72 -4.89
N LEU A 304 11.04 2.63 -3.94
CA LEU A 304 9.67 2.21 -4.17
C LEU A 304 8.78 3.44 -4.32
N VAL A 305 7.64 3.29 -4.97
CA VAL A 305 6.65 4.37 -5.11
C VAL A 305 5.24 3.84 -4.98
N ASP A 306 4.37 4.59 -4.31
CA ASP A 306 2.94 4.34 -4.29
C ASP A 306 2.16 5.58 -4.73
N SER A 307 0.86 5.56 -4.52
CA SER A 307 -0.10 6.64 -4.83
C SER A 307 -0.42 6.81 -6.32
N GLY A 308 -1.68 6.66 -6.64
CA GLY A 308 -2.21 6.93 -7.99
C GLY A 308 -2.23 5.75 -8.96
N ILE A 309 -1.45 4.70 -8.75
CA ILE A 309 -1.29 3.56 -9.66
C ILE A 309 -2.61 2.79 -9.79
N ARG A 310 -3.13 2.65 -11.03
CA ARG A 310 -4.39 2.00 -11.35
C ARG A 310 -4.31 1.01 -12.51
N THR A 311 -3.18 0.97 -13.21
CA THR A 311 -2.96 0.12 -14.40
C THR A 311 -1.52 -0.39 -14.44
N GLY A 312 -1.28 -1.45 -15.21
CA GLY A 312 0.10 -1.87 -15.52
C GLY A 312 0.88 -0.84 -16.33
N LEU A 313 0.17 0.00 -17.10
CA LEU A 313 0.76 1.14 -17.79
C LEU A 313 1.32 2.18 -16.80
N ASP A 314 0.62 2.42 -15.68
CA ASP A 314 1.09 3.32 -14.62
C ASP A 314 2.33 2.76 -13.92
N VAL A 315 2.39 1.44 -13.75
CA VAL A 315 3.60 0.78 -13.24
C VAL A 315 4.80 1.09 -14.14
N VAL A 316 4.66 0.89 -15.45
CA VAL A 316 5.75 1.18 -16.42
C VAL A 316 6.16 2.66 -16.39
N ARG A 317 5.22 3.60 -16.28
CA ARG A 317 5.52 5.04 -16.13
C ARG A 317 6.36 5.34 -14.89
N MET A 318 5.97 4.78 -13.74
CA MET A 318 6.70 4.99 -12.46
C MET A 318 8.11 4.40 -12.51
N LEU A 319 8.27 3.21 -13.10
CA LEU A 319 9.60 2.60 -13.29
C LEU A 319 10.47 3.45 -14.23
N ALA A 320 9.92 3.94 -15.33
CA ALA A 320 10.61 4.82 -16.24
C ALA A 320 11.03 6.16 -15.60
N LEU A 321 10.28 6.64 -14.61
CA LEU A 321 10.62 7.84 -13.83
C LEU A 321 11.71 7.62 -12.78
N GLY A 322 12.08 6.37 -12.50
CA GLY A 322 13.21 6.05 -11.64
C GLY A 322 12.92 5.14 -10.45
N ALA A 323 11.68 4.67 -10.26
CA ALA A 323 11.37 3.68 -9.24
C ALA A 323 11.96 2.30 -9.58
N ASP A 324 12.33 1.53 -8.57
CA ASP A 324 12.72 0.12 -8.69
C ASP A 324 11.50 -0.81 -8.55
N CYS A 325 10.46 -0.37 -7.81
CA CYS A 325 9.25 -1.13 -7.58
C CYS A 325 8.06 -0.19 -7.29
N THR A 326 6.86 -0.65 -7.61
CA THR A 326 5.62 0.05 -7.27
C THR A 326 4.86 -0.65 -6.17
N MET A 327 4.09 0.11 -5.37
CA MET A 327 3.23 -0.46 -4.33
C MET A 327 1.77 -0.14 -4.58
N LEU A 328 0.92 -1.18 -4.59
CA LEU A 328 -0.52 -1.04 -4.83
C LEU A 328 -1.28 -0.97 -3.50
N GLY A 329 -2.09 0.06 -3.32
CA GLY A 329 -3.01 0.21 -2.18
C GLY A 329 -4.46 -0.01 -2.59
N ARG A 330 -5.15 1.07 -2.98
CA ARG A 330 -6.59 1.03 -3.29
C ARG A 330 -6.96 0.01 -4.36
N SER A 331 -6.16 -0.14 -5.41
CA SER A 331 -6.50 -1.04 -6.53
C SER A 331 -6.67 -2.49 -6.09
N PHE A 332 -5.75 -3.02 -5.24
CA PHE A 332 -5.92 -4.38 -4.76
C PHE A 332 -7.07 -4.51 -3.74
N ILE A 333 -7.34 -3.48 -2.92
CA ILE A 333 -8.48 -3.50 -1.99
C ILE A 333 -9.82 -3.51 -2.73
N TYR A 334 -9.94 -2.77 -3.84
CA TYR A 334 -11.15 -2.85 -4.66
C TYR A 334 -11.36 -4.25 -5.23
N ALA A 335 -10.30 -4.86 -5.74
CA ALA A 335 -10.35 -6.22 -6.27
C ALA A 335 -10.68 -7.26 -5.18
N LEU A 336 -10.05 -7.13 -4.02
CA LEU A 336 -10.31 -7.97 -2.85
C LEU A 336 -11.77 -7.83 -2.37
N ALA A 337 -12.28 -6.61 -2.25
CA ALA A 337 -13.67 -6.37 -1.86
C ALA A 337 -14.66 -6.95 -2.88
N ALA A 338 -14.38 -6.82 -4.17
CA ALA A 338 -15.25 -7.32 -5.23
C ALA A 338 -15.31 -8.85 -5.28
N GLN A 339 -14.15 -9.54 -5.29
CA GLN A 339 -14.05 -10.96 -5.61
C GLN A 339 -13.08 -11.74 -4.69
N GLY A 340 -12.66 -11.19 -3.55
CA GLY A 340 -11.74 -11.87 -2.64
C GLY A 340 -10.36 -12.09 -3.27
N ARG A 341 -9.72 -13.21 -2.88
CA ARG A 341 -8.40 -13.63 -3.38
C ARG A 341 -8.33 -13.62 -4.91
N THR A 342 -9.28 -14.27 -5.57
CA THR A 342 -9.34 -14.35 -7.04
C THR A 342 -9.39 -12.97 -7.70
N GLY A 343 -10.08 -12.00 -7.07
CA GLY A 343 -10.10 -10.62 -7.57
C GLY A 343 -8.71 -9.98 -7.58
N VAL A 344 -7.92 -10.21 -6.55
CA VAL A 344 -6.54 -9.69 -6.47
C VAL A 344 -5.64 -10.39 -7.49
N GLU A 345 -5.75 -11.72 -7.63
CA GLU A 345 -5.00 -12.47 -8.64
C GLU A 345 -5.31 -11.98 -10.06
N ASN A 346 -6.59 -11.82 -10.41
CA ASN A 346 -7.04 -11.32 -11.71
C ASN A 346 -6.60 -9.87 -11.97
N LEU A 347 -6.58 -9.01 -10.94
CA LEU A 347 -6.05 -7.64 -11.06
C LEU A 347 -4.56 -7.66 -11.42
N LEU A 348 -3.78 -8.52 -10.79
CA LEU A 348 -2.35 -8.65 -11.06
C LEU A 348 -2.09 -9.23 -12.46
N ASP A 349 -2.90 -10.17 -12.92
CA ASP A 349 -2.86 -10.68 -14.31
C ASP A 349 -3.17 -9.57 -15.33
N LEU A 350 -4.13 -8.72 -15.02
CA LEU A 350 -4.44 -7.55 -15.85
C LEU A 350 -3.24 -6.60 -15.93
N TYR A 351 -2.62 -6.28 -14.77
CA TYR A 351 -1.45 -5.40 -14.75
C TYR A 351 -0.27 -6.00 -15.48
N GLU A 352 -0.02 -7.30 -15.33
CA GLU A 352 1.03 -8.00 -16.08
C GLU A 352 0.82 -7.85 -17.60
N LYS A 353 -0.40 -8.11 -18.09
CA LYS A 353 -0.73 -7.95 -19.51
C LYS A 353 -0.53 -6.53 -20.01
N GLU A 354 -1.00 -5.55 -19.25
CA GLU A 354 -0.84 -4.12 -19.59
C GLU A 354 0.63 -3.69 -19.59
N MET A 355 1.45 -4.17 -18.64
CA MET A 355 2.89 -3.92 -18.62
C MET A 355 3.57 -4.54 -19.83
N ARG A 356 3.25 -5.77 -20.21
CA ARG A 356 3.80 -6.42 -21.40
C ARG A 356 3.50 -5.62 -22.67
N VAL A 357 2.26 -5.14 -22.81
CA VAL A 357 1.88 -4.27 -23.94
C VAL A 357 2.69 -2.96 -23.93
N ALA A 358 2.76 -2.28 -22.80
CA ALA A 358 3.47 -1.01 -22.68
C ALA A 358 4.98 -1.18 -22.97
N MET A 359 5.63 -2.20 -22.42
CA MET A 359 7.05 -2.48 -22.64
C MET A 359 7.33 -2.91 -24.08
N THR A 360 6.46 -3.72 -24.67
CA THR A 360 6.58 -4.08 -26.09
C THR A 360 6.54 -2.85 -26.99
N LEU A 361 5.61 -1.93 -26.73
CA LEU A 361 5.43 -0.71 -27.53
C LEU A 361 6.45 0.41 -27.21
N THR A 362 7.21 0.29 -26.14
CA THR A 362 8.33 1.18 -25.83
C THR A 362 9.70 0.58 -26.19
N GLY A 363 9.72 -0.72 -26.55
CA GLY A 363 10.94 -1.44 -26.95
C GLY A 363 11.86 -1.81 -25.78
N ALA A 364 11.35 -1.85 -24.55
CA ALA A 364 12.10 -2.27 -23.35
C ALA A 364 11.88 -3.77 -23.09
N LYS A 365 12.94 -4.58 -23.16
CA LYS A 365 12.89 -6.05 -22.98
C LYS A 365 12.90 -6.48 -21.52
N SER A 366 13.37 -5.62 -20.63
CA SER A 366 13.45 -5.89 -19.20
C SER A 366 13.11 -4.64 -18.38
N ILE A 367 12.81 -4.85 -17.09
CA ILE A 367 12.57 -3.74 -16.16
C ILE A 367 13.78 -2.82 -16.07
N ALA A 368 14.99 -3.37 -16.14
CA ALA A 368 16.23 -2.60 -16.06
C ALA A 368 16.47 -1.66 -17.26
N GLU A 369 15.82 -1.92 -18.40
CA GLU A 369 15.89 -1.06 -19.59
C GLU A 369 14.93 0.13 -19.53
N LEU A 370 13.95 0.11 -18.61
CA LEU A 370 13.07 1.24 -18.42
C LEU A 370 13.82 2.42 -17.80
N SER A 371 13.78 3.55 -18.47
CA SER A 371 14.42 4.78 -18.01
C SER A 371 13.66 6.00 -18.53
N ARG A 372 14.09 7.19 -18.18
CA ARG A 372 13.49 8.44 -18.71
C ARG A 372 13.58 8.56 -20.24
N ASP A 373 14.48 7.81 -20.90
CA ASP A 373 14.49 7.74 -22.37
C ASP A 373 13.31 6.96 -22.95
N SER A 374 12.60 6.18 -22.11
CA SER A 374 11.31 5.57 -22.44
C SER A 374 10.14 6.56 -22.40
N LEU A 375 10.39 7.80 -21.98
CA LEU A 375 9.40 8.87 -21.88
C LEU A 375 9.61 9.93 -22.98
N VAL A 376 8.54 10.64 -23.31
CA VAL A 376 8.61 11.82 -24.18
C VAL A 376 9.10 13.00 -23.33
N LYS A 377 10.23 13.60 -23.74
CA LYS A 377 10.70 14.85 -23.11
C LYS A 377 9.71 15.97 -23.41
N ARG A 378 9.13 16.54 -22.39
CA ARG A 378 8.29 17.76 -22.48
C ARG A 378 9.12 18.98 -22.12
#